data_1087e554726d27cf2ef66770979c16e9
#
_entry.id   1087e554726d27cf2ef66770979c16e9
#
_cell.length_a   1.000
_cell.length_b   1.000
_cell.length_c   1.000
_cell.angle_alpha   90.00
_cell.angle_beta   90.00
_cell.angle_gamma   90.00
#
_symmetry.space_group_name_H-M   'P 1'
#
loop_
_entity.id
_entity.type
_entity.pdbx_description
1 polymer ?
#
loop_
_entity_poly.entity_id
_entity_poly.type
_entity_poly.pdbx_seq_one_letter_code
_entity_poly.pdbx_strand_id
1 'polypeptide(L)'
;MAVSKKLVPLAALVWASYAMAQDEACKAPDTTAAILRCEELRLRHAEQALNAAYRRLAGELQQRGSEAHEREARALLVKAQRNWVAFREQDCKALFTARGDGSLRPWYYLNCMRSHAQLRTKQLETFRSD
;
A
#
# COMPACT_ATOMS: atom_id res chain seq x y z
N MET A 1 -25.58 -9.13 -37.91
CA MET A 1 -24.99 -9.11 -36.55
C MET A 1 -23.48 -8.96 -36.68
N ALA A 2 -22.94 -7.78 -36.45
CA ALA A 2 -21.51 -7.50 -36.54
C ALA A 2 -20.83 -7.78 -35.20
N VAL A 3 -19.99 -8.80 -35.13
CA VAL A 3 -19.17 -9.09 -33.97
C VAL A 3 -18.00 -8.12 -33.97
N SER A 4 -18.08 -7.09 -33.13
CA SER A 4 -17.00 -6.13 -32.90
C SER A 4 -15.86 -6.84 -32.18
N LYS A 5 -14.81 -7.24 -32.91
CA LYS A 5 -13.55 -7.71 -32.35
C LYS A 5 -12.85 -6.52 -31.68
N LYS A 6 -12.99 -6.38 -30.36
CA LYS A 6 -12.19 -5.44 -29.56
C LYS A 6 -10.73 -5.86 -29.65
N LEU A 7 -9.93 -5.14 -30.43
CA LEU A 7 -8.47 -5.27 -30.45
C LEU A 7 -7.94 -4.86 -29.07
N VAL A 8 -7.45 -5.83 -28.31
CA VAL A 8 -6.70 -5.56 -27.08
C VAL A 8 -5.36 -4.94 -27.50
N PRO A 9 -4.99 -3.73 -27.06
CA PRO A 9 -3.74 -3.11 -27.47
C PRO A 9 -2.55 -3.96 -27.01
N LEU A 10 -1.62 -4.24 -27.91
CA LEU A 10 -0.39 -5.02 -27.65
C LEU A 10 0.38 -4.53 -26.41
N ALA A 11 0.31 -3.22 -26.11
CA ALA A 11 0.92 -2.62 -24.93
C ALA A 11 0.42 -3.24 -23.61
N ALA A 12 -0.86 -3.60 -23.52
CA ALA A 12 -1.43 -4.19 -22.30
C ALA A 12 -0.87 -5.60 -22.01
N LEU A 13 -0.50 -6.36 -23.04
CA LEU A 13 0.06 -7.70 -22.89
C LEU A 13 1.52 -7.66 -22.38
N VAL A 14 2.29 -6.65 -22.77
CA VAL A 14 3.68 -6.49 -22.32
C VAL A 14 3.74 -6.15 -20.83
N TRP A 15 2.86 -5.29 -20.34
CA TRP A 15 2.81 -4.92 -18.90
C TRP A 15 2.43 -6.10 -17.99
N ALA A 16 1.49 -6.93 -18.44
CA ALA A 16 1.10 -8.13 -17.69
C ALA A 16 2.25 -9.14 -17.56
N SER A 17 3.05 -9.31 -18.64
CA SER A 17 4.21 -10.21 -18.64
C SER A 17 5.33 -9.73 -17.70
N TYR A 18 5.58 -8.43 -17.61
CA TYR A 18 6.56 -7.85 -16.68
C TYR A 18 6.16 -8.05 -15.20
N ALA A 19 4.88 -7.88 -14.88
CA ALA A 19 4.38 -8.07 -13.52
C ALA A 19 4.52 -9.55 -13.07
N MET A 20 4.19 -10.48 -13.94
CA MET A 20 4.32 -11.92 -13.66
C MET A 20 5.78 -12.36 -13.48
N ALA A 21 6.70 -11.84 -14.30
CA ALA A 21 8.13 -12.14 -14.17
C ALA A 21 8.76 -11.62 -12.87
N GLN A 22 8.30 -10.47 -12.38
CA GLN A 22 8.76 -9.91 -11.10
C GLN A 22 8.25 -10.72 -9.90
N ASP A 23 7.04 -11.25 -9.96
CA ASP A 23 6.44 -12.09 -8.92
C ASP A 23 7.17 -13.45 -8.83
N GLU A 24 7.51 -14.04 -9.97
CA GLU A 24 8.27 -15.28 -10.06
C GLU A 24 9.68 -15.12 -9.47
N ALA A 25 10.37 -14.04 -9.80
CA ALA A 25 11.71 -13.74 -9.26
C ALA A 25 11.72 -13.55 -7.73
N CYS A 26 10.58 -13.26 -7.12
CA CYS A 26 10.43 -13.07 -5.69
C CYS A 26 10.05 -14.35 -4.91
N LYS A 27 9.87 -15.49 -5.57
CA LYS A 27 9.53 -16.74 -4.88
C LYS A 27 10.73 -17.31 -4.10
N ALA A 28 11.95 -17.18 -4.62
CA ALA A 28 13.16 -17.66 -3.97
C ALA A 28 14.34 -16.69 -4.23
N PRO A 29 14.33 -15.47 -3.65
CA PRO A 29 15.42 -14.52 -3.83
C PRO A 29 16.69 -15.05 -3.13
N ASP A 30 17.80 -15.15 -3.85
CA ASP A 30 19.06 -15.77 -3.42
C ASP A 30 20.13 -14.74 -3.01
N THR A 31 19.91 -13.46 -3.26
CA THR A 31 20.83 -12.37 -2.91
C THR A 31 20.16 -11.32 -2.04
N THR A 32 20.94 -10.62 -1.21
CA THR A 32 20.45 -9.48 -0.43
C THR A 32 19.74 -8.44 -1.32
N ALA A 33 20.31 -8.14 -2.48
CA ALA A 33 19.72 -7.21 -3.43
C ALA A 33 18.37 -7.69 -3.96
N ALA A 34 18.22 -8.97 -4.27
CA ALA A 34 16.96 -9.58 -4.71
C ALA A 34 15.92 -9.57 -3.59
N ILE A 35 16.32 -9.91 -2.36
CA ILE A 35 15.46 -9.85 -1.16
C ILE A 35 14.90 -8.43 -0.96
N LEU A 36 15.77 -7.42 -0.99
CA LEU A 36 15.35 -6.01 -0.82
C LEU A 36 14.40 -5.56 -1.93
N ARG A 37 14.71 -5.86 -3.19
CA ARG A 37 13.85 -5.53 -4.33
C ARG A 37 12.47 -6.14 -4.20
N CYS A 38 12.39 -7.40 -3.77
CA CYS A 38 11.11 -8.08 -3.57
C CYS A 38 10.31 -7.45 -2.43
N GLU A 39 10.96 -7.05 -1.33
CA GLU A 39 10.27 -6.36 -0.23
C GLU A 39 9.79 -4.96 -0.64
N GLU A 40 10.54 -4.23 -1.46
CA GLU A 40 10.11 -2.96 -2.06
C GLU A 40 8.86 -3.11 -2.95
N LEU A 41 8.79 -4.17 -3.75
CA LEU A 41 7.61 -4.49 -4.56
C LEU A 41 6.39 -4.78 -3.68
N ARG A 42 6.55 -5.59 -2.64
CA ARG A 42 5.50 -5.90 -1.67
C ARG A 42 5.01 -4.65 -0.93
N LEU A 43 5.94 -3.77 -0.53
CA LEU A 43 5.60 -2.49 0.08
C LEU A 43 4.78 -1.61 -0.86
N ARG A 44 5.19 -1.47 -2.12
CA ARG A 44 4.43 -0.70 -3.13
C ARG A 44 3.00 -1.21 -3.30
N HIS A 45 2.80 -2.52 -3.37
CA HIS A 45 1.46 -3.11 -3.46
C HIS A 45 0.62 -2.81 -2.21
N ALA A 46 1.23 -2.92 -1.01
CA ALA A 46 0.55 -2.58 0.23
C ALA A 46 0.16 -1.10 0.31
N GLU A 47 1.03 -0.19 -0.16
CA GLU A 47 0.74 1.25 -0.23
C GLU A 47 -0.35 1.60 -1.25
N GLN A 48 -0.38 0.91 -2.39
CA GLN A 48 -1.47 1.06 -3.36
C GLN A 48 -2.82 0.66 -2.75
N ALA A 49 -2.88 -0.47 -2.04
CA ALA A 49 -4.08 -0.93 -1.34
C ALA A 49 -4.50 0.06 -0.23
N LEU A 50 -3.56 0.53 0.56
CA LEU A 50 -3.78 1.54 1.60
C LEU A 50 -4.38 2.83 1.02
N ASN A 51 -3.76 3.34 -0.05
CA ASN A 51 -4.22 4.57 -0.70
C ASN A 51 -5.62 4.40 -1.32
N ALA A 52 -5.93 3.23 -1.87
CA ALA A 52 -7.25 2.91 -2.38
C ALA A 52 -8.31 2.89 -1.27
N ALA A 53 -8.04 2.21 -0.15
CA ALA A 53 -8.92 2.14 1.00
C ALA A 53 -9.17 3.53 1.62
N TYR A 54 -8.11 4.34 1.78
CA TYR A 54 -8.24 5.70 2.28
C TYR A 54 -9.10 6.58 1.36
N ARG A 55 -8.83 6.58 0.05
CA ARG A 55 -9.62 7.38 -0.92
C ARG A 55 -11.08 6.96 -0.96
N ARG A 56 -11.35 5.65 -0.88
CA ARG A 56 -12.72 5.13 -0.83
C ARG A 56 -13.46 5.67 0.40
N LEU A 57 -12.90 5.48 1.60
CA LEU A 57 -13.54 5.94 2.84
C LEU A 57 -13.71 7.47 2.87
N ALA A 58 -12.67 8.23 2.49
CA ALA A 58 -12.75 9.69 2.42
C ALA A 58 -13.80 10.18 1.41
N GLY A 59 -13.95 9.47 0.29
CA GLY A 59 -14.99 9.74 -0.72
C GLY A 59 -16.39 9.43 -0.22
N GLU A 60 -16.59 8.32 0.48
CA GLU A 60 -17.87 7.94 1.10
C GLU A 60 -18.33 9.00 2.13
N LEU A 61 -17.41 9.43 3.01
CA LEU A 61 -17.68 10.48 3.99
C LEU A 61 -17.99 11.82 3.32
N GLN A 62 -17.36 12.13 2.19
CA GLN A 62 -17.64 13.34 1.42
C GLN A 62 -19.02 13.30 0.74
N GLN A 63 -19.42 12.17 0.15
CA GLN A 63 -20.72 11.99 -0.49
C GLN A 63 -21.88 12.14 0.51
N ARG A 64 -21.67 11.74 1.76
CA ARG A 64 -22.60 11.89 2.87
C ARG A 64 -22.47 13.23 3.62
N GLY A 65 -21.67 14.15 3.11
CA GLY A 65 -21.30 15.42 3.75
C GLY A 65 -22.44 16.44 3.93
N SER A 66 -23.69 16.10 3.61
CA SER A 66 -24.87 16.85 4.05
C SER A 66 -25.03 16.83 5.58
N GLU A 67 -24.64 15.75 6.24
CA GLU A 67 -24.64 15.58 7.68
C GLU A 67 -23.40 16.20 8.33
N ALA A 68 -23.59 16.98 9.42
CA ALA A 68 -22.50 17.66 10.11
C ALA A 68 -21.45 16.68 10.64
N HIS A 69 -21.88 15.56 11.23
CA HIS A 69 -21.00 14.55 11.77
C HIS A 69 -20.15 13.83 10.70
N GLU A 70 -20.64 13.67 9.48
CA GLU A 70 -19.89 13.09 8.37
C GLU A 70 -18.76 14.03 7.89
N ARG A 71 -19.02 15.33 7.86
CA ARG A 71 -17.98 16.35 7.55
C ARG A 71 -16.90 16.36 8.63
N GLU A 72 -17.29 16.31 9.89
CA GLU A 72 -16.37 16.24 11.02
C GLU A 72 -15.54 14.94 10.99
N ALA A 73 -16.17 13.79 10.77
CA ALA A 73 -15.52 12.50 10.64
C ALA A 73 -14.47 12.52 9.53
N ARG A 74 -14.80 13.11 8.38
CA ARG A 74 -13.85 13.26 7.27
C ARG A 74 -12.64 14.14 7.65
N ALA A 75 -12.88 15.27 8.31
CA ALA A 75 -11.80 16.15 8.75
C ALA A 75 -10.86 15.45 9.75
N LEU A 76 -11.42 14.71 10.69
CA LEU A 76 -10.67 13.91 11.66
C LEU A 76 -9.91 12.77 10.97
N LEU A 77 -10.50 12.08 9.99
CA LEU A 77 -9.83 11.04 9.21
C LEU A 77 -8.60 11.57 8.47
N VAL A 78 -8.71 12.76 7.84
CA VAL A 78 -7.58 13.41 7.16
C VAL A 78 -6.44 13.69 8.14
N LYS A 79 -6.77 14.26 9.30
CA LYS A 79 -5.78 14.55 10.36
C LYS A 79 -5.14 13.28 10.91
N ALA A 80 -5.96 12.26 11.19
CA ALA A 80 -5.50 10.96 11.68
C ALA A 80 -4.56 10.29 10.67
N GLN A 81 -4.87 10.34 9.38
CA GLN A 81 -4.01 9.75 8.34
C GLN A 81 -2.65 10.45 8.25
N ARG A 82 -2.60 11.78 8.35
CA ARG A 82 -1.34 12.53 8.38
C ARG A 82 -0.49 12.16 9.59
N ASN A 83 -1.09 12.11 10.78
CA ASN A 83 -0.40 11.72 12.00
C ASN A 83 0.11 10.27 11.93
N TRP A 84 -0.67 9.38 11.35
CA TRP A 84 -0.30 7.98 11.16
C TRP A 84 0.89 7.84 10.21
N VAL A 85 0.96 8.59 9.12
CA VAL A 85 2.11 8.59 8.20
C VAL A 85 3.39 9.00 8.94
N ALA A 86 3.31 10.07 9.73
CA ALA A 86 4.46 10.54 10.53
C ALA A 86 4.88 9.50 11.60
N PHE A 87 3.92 8.91 12.29
CA PHE A 87 4.18 7.85 13.27
C PHE A 87 4.87 6.64 12.63
N ARG A 88 4.31 6.10 11.53
CA ARG A 88 4.87 4.96 10.79
C ARG A 88 6.33 5.18 10.42
N GLU A 89 6.63 6.36 9.88
CA GLU A 89 7.98 6.72 9.47
C GLU A 89 8.97 6.69 10.65
N GLN A 90 8.60 7.26 11.79
CA GLN A 90 9.46 7.30 12.97
C GLN A 90 9.62 5.92 13.61
N ASP A 91 8.54 5.14 13.69
CA ASP A 91 8.56 3.78 14.25
C ASP A 91 9.49 2.87 13.44
N CYS A 92 9.38 2.89 12.11
CA CYS A 92 10.22 2.07 11.25
C CYS A 92 11.68 2.55 11.19
N LYS A 93 11.94 3.86 11.32
CA LYS A 93 13.29 4.40 11.50
C LYS A 93 13.91 3.94 12.81
N ALA A 94 13.15 3.92 13.90
CA ALA A 94 13.62 3.41 15.18
C ALA A 94 14.05 1.94 15.06
N LEU A 95 13.22 1.10 14.43
CA LEU A 95 13.54 -0.29 14.15
C LEU A 95 14.81 -0.44 13.28
N PHE A 96 14.91 0.33 12.21
CA PHE A 96 16.09 0.36 11.34
C PHE A 96 17.36 0.70 12.13
N THR A 97 17.29 1.71 13.01
CA THR A 97 18.42 2.15 13.83
C THR A 97 18.81 1.10 14.86
N ALA A 98 17.84 0.46 15.50
CA ALA A 98 18.05 -0.58 16.50
C ALA A 98 18.72 -1.85 15.95
N ARG A 99 18.68 -2.06 14.62
CA ARG A 99 19.32 -3.22 13.96
C ARG A 99 20.82 -3.06 13.71
N GLY A 100 21.43 -1.93 14.08
CA GLY A 100 22.88 -1.69 13.94
C GLY A 100 23.32 -1.69 12.47
N ASP A 101 24.44 -2.38 12.17
CA ASP A 101 25.12 -2.31 10.87
C ASP A 101 24.85 -3.51 9.94
N GLY A 102 23.86 -4.34 10.22
CA GLY A 102 23.56 -5.54 9.43
C GLY A 102 23.12 -5.23 7.98
N SER A 103 23.57 -6.03 7.01
CA SER A 103 23.25 -5.89 5.58
C SER A 103 21.74 -6.01 5.28
N LEU A 104 20.98 -6.68 6.14
CA LEU A 104 19.52 -6.80 6.05
C LEU A 104 18.77 -5.68 6.78
N ARG A 105 19.44 -4.70 7.35
CA ARG A 105 18.82 -3.57 8.05
C ARG A 105 17.78 -2.83 7.19
N PRO A 106 18.00 -2.57 5.89
CA PRO A 106 16.99 -1.99 5.01
C PRO A 106 15.73 -2.86 4.87
N TRP A 107 15.88 -4.20 4.88
CA TRP A 107 14.73 -5.10 4.83
C TRP A 107 13.80 -4.93 6.04
N TYR A 108 14.36 -4.77 7.25
CA TYR A 108 13.54 -4.54 8.44
C TYR A 108 12.73 -3.25 8.35
N TYR A 109 13.31 -2.20 7.77
CA TYR A 109 12.60 -0.95 7.51
C TYR A 109 11.44 -1.14 6.52
N LEU A 110 11.72 -1.72 5.37
CA LEU A 110 10.73 -1.97 4.32
C LEU A 110 9.60 -2.88 4.81
N ASN A 111 9.92 -3.93 5.54
CA ASN A 111 8.96 -4.86 6.12
C ASN A 111 8.08 -4.16 7.17
N CYS A 112 8.65 -3.34 8.03
CA CYS A 112 7.93 -2.52 9.00
C CYS A 112 6.93 -1.59 8.28
N MET A 113 7.40 -0.84 7.28
CA MET A 113 6.56 0.07 6.47
C MET A 113 5.40 -0.69 5.82
N ARG A 114 5.65 -1.86 5.26
CA ARG A 114 4.64 -2.72 4.65
C ARG A 114 3.62 -3.23 5.67
N SER A 115 4.08 -3.70 6.81
CA SER A 115 3.22 -4.24 7.88
C SER A 115 2.27 -3.16 8.40
N HIS A 116 2.76 -1.94 8.62
CA HIS A 116 1.93 -0.80 8.99
C HIS A 116 0.89 -0.47 7.90
N ALA A 117 1.29 -0.47 6.62
CA ALA A 117 0.38 -0.20 5.51
C ALA A 117 -0.75 -1.23 5.45
N GLN A 118 -0.43 -2.52 5.59
CA GLN A 118 -1.43 -3.61 5.58
C GLN A 118 -2.39 -3.50 6.77
N LEU A 119 -1.89 -3.20 7.97
CA LEU A 119 -2.72 -3.02 9.15
C LEU A 119 -3.65 -1.81 8.98
N ARG A 120 -3.13 -0.70 8.50
CA ARG A 120 -3.92 0.51 8.28
C ARG A 120 -5.00 0.31 7.21
N THR A 121 -4.70 -0.43 6.16
CA THR A 121 -5.68 -0.81 5.13
C THR A 121 -6.88 -1.50 5.78
N LYS A 122 -6.64 -2.52 6.60
CA LYS A 122 -7.72 -3.23 7.33
C LYS A 122 -8.52 -2.30 8.23
N GLN A 123 -7.86 -1.41 8.98
CA GLN A 123 -8.55 -0.43 9.84
C GLN A 123 -9.47 0.50 9.02
N LEU A 124 -9.03 0.95 7.85
CA LEU A 124 -9.83 1.80 6.97
C LEU A 124 -11.01 1.04 6.34
N GLU A 125 -10.81 -0.24 6.00
CA GLU A 125 -11.85 -1.09 5.42
C GLU A 125 -12.94 -1.46 6.43
N THR A 126 -12.58 -1.62 7.70
CA THR A 126 -13.50 -1.95 8.79
C THR A 126 -14.05 -0.74 9.54
N PHE A 127 -13.75 0.47 9.09
CA PHE A 127 -14.12 1.72 9.78
C PHE A 127 -15.62 1.86 10.05
N ARG A 128 -16.48 1.25 9.26
CA ARG A 128 -17.95 1.30 9.34
C ARG A 128 -18.60 -0.07 9.43
N SER A 129 -17.84 -1.13 9.62
CA SER A 129 -18.38 -2.50 9.71
C SER A 129 -18.72 -2.84 11.16
N ASP A 130 -19.80 -2.29 11.66
CA ASP A 130 -20.48 -2.71 12.90
C ASP A 130 -21.84 -3.30 12.57
#